data_7bee908ad415a0357525284020d35a72
#
_entry.id   7bee908ad415a0357525284020d35a72
#
_cell.length_a   1.000
_cell.length_b   1.000
_cell.length_c   1.000
_cell.angle_alpha   90.00
_cell.angle_beta   90.00
_cell.angle_gamma   90.00
#
_symmetry.space_group_name_H-M   'P 1'
#
loop_
_entity.id
_entity.type
_entity.pdbx_description
1 polymer ?
#
loop_
_entity_poly.entity_id
_entity_poly.type
_entity_poly.pdbx_seq_one_letter_code
_entity_poly.pdbx_strand_id
1 'polypeptide(L)'
;LNKYIIQYFYLNFKKQIFNTSYFGNIYYPNESSFPILKSKDCDYVMLYCIKIEPNSCYLRIFYDDNNNKDNWWDISLEDNKFVMIPSCLDYFISHNKSDDMNIILTIKYTGS
;
A
#
# COMPACT_ATOMS: atom_id res chain seq x y z
N LEU A 1 -8.36 7.60 10.97
CA LEU A 1 -7.72 7.55 9.66
C LEU A 1 -8.69 7.15 8.56
N ASN A 2 -9.43 6.06 8.75
CA ASN A 2 -10.38 5.58 7.75
C ASN A 2 -11.44 6.65 7.40
N LYS A 3 -12.02 7.26 8.42
CA LYS A 3 -13.02 8.32 8.26
C LYS A 3 -12.45 9.51 7.49
N TYR A 4 -11.20 9.86 7.77
CA TYR A 4 -10.51 10.96 7.09
C TYR A 4 -10.31 10.65 5.60
N ILE A 5 -9.89 9.44 5.28
CA ILE A 5 -9.66 9.01 3.89
C ILE A 5 -10.97 9.01 3.10
N ILE A 6 -12.05 8.47 3.67
CA ILE A 6 -13.36 8.46 3.01
C ILE A 6 -13.82 9.89 2.71
N GLN A 7 -13.68 10.79 3.67
CA GLN A 7 -14.06 12.19 3.52
C GLN A 7 -13.20 12.91 2.47
N TYR A 8 -11.89 12.62 2.46
CA TYR A 8 -10.96 13.19 1.49
C TYR A 8 -11.38 12.83 0.06
N PHE A 9 -11.70 11.56 -0.19
CA PHE A 9 -12.12 11.11 -1.51
C PHE A 9 -13.42 11.78 -1.94
N TYR A 10 -14.38 11.91 -1.03
CA TYR A 10 -15.63 12.57 -1.35
C TYR A 10 -15.43 14.04 -1.72
N LEU A 11 -14.63 14.77 -0.93
CA LEU A 11 -14.41 16.20 -1.14
C LEU A 11 -13.58 16.50 -2.38
N ASN A 12 -12.58 15.68 -2.70
CA ASN A 12 -11.64 15.98 -3.79
C ASN A 12 -11.99 15.32 -5.12
N PHE A 13 -12.59 14.13 -5.08
CA PHE A 13 -12.90 13.38 -6.30
C PHE A 13 -14.40 13.18 -6.52
N LYS A 14 -15.23 13.67 -5.62
CA LYS A 14 -16.68 13.45 -5.63
C LYS A 14 -17.02 11.96 -5.70
N LYS A 15 -16.18 11.14 -5.11
CA LYS A 15 -16.29 9.70 -5.13
C LYS A 15 -16.47 9.19 -3.71
N GLN A 16 -17.52 8.42 -3.50
CA GLN A 16 -17.77 7.81 -2.22
C GLN A 16 -17.11 6.44 -2.17
N ILE A 17 -16.29 6.20 -1.14
CA ILE A 17 -15.60 4.92 -0.95
C ILE A 17 -15.93 4.37 0.44
N PHE A 18 -15.87 3.05 0.55
CA PHE A 18 -16.12 2.33 1.79
C PHE A 18 -15.00 1.33 2.02
N ASN A 19 -14.54 1.19 3.27
CA ASN A 19 -13.60 0.13 3.57
C ASN A 19 -14.32 -1.22 3.61
N THR A 20 -13.76 -2.20 2.92
CA THR A 20 -14.33 -3.56 2.87
C THR A 20 -13.59 -4.53 3.79
N SER A 21 -12.31 -4.31 3.99
CA SER A 21 -11.50 -5.14 4.89
C SER A 21 -10.24 -4.40 5.27
N TYR A 22 -9.61 -4.85 6.34
CA TYR A 22 -8.32 -4.34 6.76
C TYR A 22 -7.55 -5.45 7.46
N PHE A 23 -6.22 -5.40 7.38
CA PHE A 23 -5.35 -6.36 8.07
C PHE A 23 -3.97 -5.74 8.26
N GLY A 24 -3.29 -6.17 9.32
CA GLY A 24 -1.92 -5.76 9.61
C GLY A 24 -0.93 -6.81 9.18
N ASN A 25 0.21 -6.37 8.67
CA ASN A 25 1.34 -7.23 8.33
C ASN A 25 2.58 -6.77 9.10
N ILE A 26 3.30 -7.74 9.65
CA ILE A 26 4.57 -7.50 10.31
C ILE A 26 5.65 -8.09 9.43
N TYR A 27 6.64 -7.28 9.08
CA TYR A 27 7.81 -7.72 8.29
C TYR A 27 9.03 -7.70 9.19
N TYR A 28 9.48 -8.88 9.57
CA TYR A 28 10.71 -9.05 10.34
C TYR A 28 11.93 -8.79 9.46
N PRO A 29 13.13 -8.66 10.04
CA PRO A 29 14.33 -8.46 9.24
C PRO A 29 14.43 -9.47 8.08
N ASN A 30 14.76 -8.97 6.89
CA ASN A 30 14.89 -9.72 5.62
C ASN A 30 13.57 -10.21 5.01
N GLU A 31 12.43 -9.97 5.65
CA GLU A 31 11.14 -10.33 5.07
C GLU A 31 10.64 -9.25 4.09
N SER A 32 9.87 -9.68 3.11
CA SER A 32 9.24 -8.81 2.13
C SER A 32 7.81 -9.28 1.88
N SER A 33 7.05 -8.52 1.10
CA SER A 33 5.71 -8.96 0.69
C SER A 33 5.74 -9.85 -0.55
N PHE A 34 6.92 -10.16 -1.06
CA PHE A 34 7.05 -10.96 -2.27
C PHE A 34 6.35 -12.32 -2.11
N PRO A 35 5.61 -12.84 -3.13
CA PRO A 35 5.47 -12.33 -4.50
C PRO A 35 4.63 -11.05 -4.63
N ILE A 36 4.55 -10.55 -5.86
CA ILE A 36 3.82 -9.32 -6.19
C ILE A 36 2.36 -9.44 -5.74
N LEU A 37 1.88 -8.39 -5.08
CA LEU A 37 0.52 -8.35 -4.56
C LEU A 37 -0.45 -7.83 -5.61
N LYS A 38 -1.65 -8.43 -5.65
CA LYS A 38 -2.74 -8.03 -6.52
C LYS A 38 -4.02 -7.97 -5.71
N SER A 39 -4.78 -6.90 -5.89
CA SER A 39 -6.03 -6.71 -5.14
C SER A 39 -7.19 -6.55 -6.13
N LYS A 40 -7.82 -7.66 -6.48
CA LYS A 40 -8.93 -7.67 -7.45
C LYS A 40 -10.31 -7.57 -6.82
N ASP A 41 -10.37 -7.63 -5.51
CA ASP A 41 -11.63 -7.63 -4.75
C ASP A 41 -12.01 -6.25 -4.20
N CYS A 42 -11.32 -5.21 -4.65
CA CYS A 42 -11.57 -3.85 -4.21
C CYS A 42 -11.15 -2.86 -5.29
N ASP A 43 -11.45 -1.58 -5.10
CA ASP A 43 -11.07 -0.53 -6.05
C ASP A 43 -9.76 0.16 -5.69
N TYR A 44 -9.49 0.27 -4.39
CA TYR A 44 -8.28 0.91 -3.88
C TYR A 44 -7.73 0.13 -2.70
N VAL A 45 -6.41 0.14 -2.60
CA VAL A 45 -5.68 -0.40 -1.44
C VAL A 45 -4.91 0.74 -0.83
N MET A 46 -5.04 0.93 0.48
CA MET A 46 -4.22 1.89 1.21
C MET A 46 -3.26 1.13 2.11
N LEU A 47 -1.98 1.49 2.01
CA LEU A 47 -0.96 1.02 2.92
C LEU A 47 -0.65 2.16 3.90
N TYR A 48 -0.83 1.88 5.18
CA TYR A 48 -0.50 2.83 6.25
C TYR A 48 0.67 2.29 7.04
N CYS A 49 1.77 3.04 7.06
CA CYS A 49 2.99 2.64 7.76
C CYS A 49 2.88 3.00 9.24
N ILE A 50 2.54 1.99 10.06
CA ILE A 50 2.41 2.18 11.51
C ILE A 50 3.79 2.36 12.13
N LYS A 51 4.74 1.50 11.76
CA LYS A 51 6.11 1.55 12.23
C LYS A 51 7.03 1.10 11.12
N ILE A 52 7.92 1.98 10.68
CA ILE A 52 8.91 1.67 9.65
C ILE A 52 10.27 2.16 10.14
N GLU A 53 11.23 1.24 10.20
CA GLU A 53 12.60 1.61 10.52
C GLU A 53 13.19 2.48 9.40
N PRO A 54 13.96 3.53 9.73
CA PRO A 54 14.50 4.45 8.72
C PRO A 54 15.28 3.72 7.62
N ASN A 55 14.97 4.07 6.37
CA ASN A 55 15.65 3.55 5.17
C ASN A 55 15.64 2.02 5.06
N SER A 56 14.65 1.36 5.62
CA SER A 56 14.62 -0.10 5.68
C SER A 56 13.94 -0.75 4.49
N CYS A 57 12.98 -0.08 3.87
CA CYS A 57 12.23 -0.68 2.76
C CYS A 57 11.58 0.38 1.89
N TYR A 58 11.12 -0.07 0.73
CA TYR A 58 10.38 0.77 -0.20
C TYR A 58 9.19 -0.01 -0.76
N LEU A 59 8.23 0.73 -1.29
CA LEU A 59 7.08 0.20 -2.02
C LEU A 59 7.35 0.39 -3.50
N ARG A 60 7.26 -0.69 -4.28
CA ARG A 60 7.39 -0.63 -5.73
C ARG A 60 6.01 -0.85 -6.35
N ILE A 61 5.57 0.10 -7.17
CA ILE A 61 4.29 0.05 -7.88
C ILE A 61 4.57 -0.03 -9.38
N PHE A 62 4.01 -1.05 -10.03
CA PHE A 62 4.15 -1.23 -11.47
C PHE A 62 3.00 -0.55 -12.18
N TYR A 63 3.29 0.35 -13.11
CA TYR A 63 2.27 1.15 -13.76
C TYR A 63 2.12 0.88 -15.26
N ASP A 64 2.70 -0.20 -15.77
CA ASP A 64 2.60 -0.55 -17.19
C ASP A 64 1.45 -1.52 -17.41
N ASP A 65 0.50 -1.14 -18.26
CA ASP A 65 -0.73 -1.90 -18.56
C ASP A 65 -0.49 -3.10 -19.45
N ASN A 66 0.66 -3.21 -20.10
CA ASN A 66 0.93 -4.21 -21.14
C ASN A 66 1.60 -5.48 -20.60
N ASN A 67 1.43 -5.78 -19.33
CA ASN A 67 2.11 -6.89 -18.65
C ASN A 67 3.63 -6.76 -18.68
N ASN A 68 4.13 -5.60 -19.03
CA ASN A 68 5.55 -5.28 -19.03
C ASN A 68 5.90 -4.72 -17.66
N LYS A 69 6.71 -5.45 -16.89
CA LYS A 69 7.11 -5.04 -15.55
C LYS A 69 8.37 -4.17 -15.56
N ASP A 70 8.66 -3.51 -16.68
CA ASP A 70 9.85 -2.65 -16.80
C ASP A 70 9.62 -1.23 -16.28
N ASN A 71 8.35 -0.85 -16.03
CA ASN A 71 8.04 0.50 -15.56
C ASN A 71 7.44 0.46 -14.15
N TRP A 72 8.09 1.15 -13.24
CA TRP A 72 7.65 1.18 -11.85
C TRP A 72 8.05 2.48 -11.16
N TRP A 73 7.39 2.73 -10.03
CA TRP A 73 7.76 3.77 -9.09
C TRP A 73 8.23 3.13 -7.79
N ASP A 74 9.31 3.65 -7.23
CA ASP A 74 9.76 3.26 -5.90
C ASP A 74 9.47 4.40 -4.94
N ILE A 75 8.77 4.09 -3.85
CA ILE A 75 8.39 5.04 -2.81
C ILE A 75 9.02 4.57 -1.51
N SER A 76 9.90 5.38 -0.93
CA SER A 76 10.49 5.08 0.38
C SER A 76 9.39 5.10 1.44
N LEU A 77 9.33 4.07 2.25
CA LEU A 77 8.36 3.98 3.34
C LEU A 77 8.97 4.51 4.63
N GLU A 78 8.14 5.20 5.41
CA GLU A 78 8.54 5.78 6.69
C GLU A 78 7.34 5.88 7.61
N ASP A 79 7.57 6.11 8.89
CA ASP A 79 6.52 6.20 9.90
C ASP A 79 5.43 7.19 9.49
N ASN A 80 4.18 6.81 9.73
CA ASN A 80 2.99 7.64 9.51
C ASN A 80 2.71 8.00 8.06
N LYS A 81 3.45 7.42 7.13
CA LYS A 81 3.19 7.58 5.71
C LYS A 81 2.06 6.64 5.28
N PHE A 82 1.18 7.13 4.42
CA PHE A 82 0.19 6.26 3.80
C PHE A 82 0.21 6.47 2.29
N VAL A 83 -0.06 5.39 1.56
CA VAL A 83 -0.07 5.38 0.10
C VAL A 83 -1.35 4.71 -0.37
N MET A 84 -2.07 5.37 -1.26
CA MET A 84 -3.28 4.82 -1.87
C MET A 84 -2.94 4.29 -3.25
N ILE A 85 -3.29 3.02 -3.50
CA ILE A 85 -2.95 2.33 -4.74
C ILE A 85 -4.24 1.87 -5.42
N PRO A 86 -4.49 2.27 -6.69
CA PRO A 86 -5.58 1.67 -7.47
C PRO A 86 -5.40 0.16 -7.57
N SER A 87 -6.47 -0.60 -7.45
CA SER A 87 -6.40 -2.06 -7.43
C SER A 87 -5.91 -2.69 -8.72
N CYS A 88 -5.97 -1.94 -9.83
CA CYS A 88 -5.47 -2.41 -11.12
C CYS A 88 -3.94 -2.46 -11.21
N LEU A 89 -3.24 -1.86 -10.26
CA LEU A 89 -1.78 -1.84 -10.27
C LEU A 89 -1.21 -2.93 -9.38
N ASP A 90 -0.17 -3.60 -9.85
CA ASP A 90 0.58 -4.56 -9.05
C ASP A 90 1.62 -3.84 -8.22
N TYR A 91 1.93 -4.38 -7.05
CA TYR A 91 2.92 -3.76 -6.17
C TYR A 91 3.57 -4.80 -5.25
N PHE A 92 4.69 -4.43 -4.66
CA PHE A 92 5.27 -5.22 -3.56
C PHE A 92 6.06 -4.30 -2.63
N ILE A 93 6.27 -4.78 -1.41
CA ILE A 93 7.10 -4.12 -0.40
C ILE A 93 8.42 -4.85 -0.34
N SER A 94 9.53 -4.12 -0.46
CA SER A 94 10.86 -4.69 -0.50
C SER A 94 11.27 -5.32 0.83
N HIS A 95 12.36 -6.06 0.82
CA HIS A 95 12.91 -6.65 2.03
C HIS A 95 13.18 -5.60 3.10
N ASN A 96 12.85 -5.95 4.34
CA ASN A 96 13.21 -5.12 5.49
C ASN A 96 14.71 -5.27 5.76
N LYS A 97 15.47 -4.21 5.49
CA LYS A 97 16.92 -4.20 5.62
C LYS A 97 17.40 -3.83 7.03
N SER A 98 16.45 -3.57 7.95
CA SER A 98 16.80 -3.20 9.32
C SER A 98 16.91 -4.42 10.23
N ASP A 99 17.32 -4.19 11.47
CA ASP A 99 17.43 -5.22 12.49
C ASP A 99 16.15 -5.34 13.33
N ASP A 100 15.11 -4.58 13.01
CA ASP A 100 13.84 -4.58 13.76
C ASP A 100 12.68 -4.77 12.80
N MET A 101 11.49 -5.00 13.34
CA MET A 101 10.29 -5.25 12.53
C MET A 101 9.69 -3.95 12.00
N ASN A 102 9.07 -4.05 10.83
CA ASN A 102 8.21 -3.03 10.26
C ASN A 102 6.75 -3.50 10.35
N ILE A 103 5.83 -2.56 10.57
CA ILE A 103 4.41 -2.86 10.71
C ILE A 103 3.63 -1.99 9.74
N ILE A 104 2.86 -2.64 8.86
CA ILE A 104 2.06 -1.96 7.84
C ILE A 104 0.62 -2.44 7.94
N LEU A 105 -0.31 -1.49 7.99
CA LEU A 105 -1.74 -1.76 7.94
C LEU A 105 -2.21 -1.61 6.50
N THR A 106 -2.87 -2.64 5.99
CA THR A 106 -3.48 -2.62 4.66
C THR A 106 -4.98 -2.47 4.80
N ILE A 107 -5.56 -1.48 4.12
CA ILE A 107 -7.00 -1.24 4.13
C ILE A 107 -7.48 -1.27 2.69
N LYS A 108 -8.53 -2.05 2.43
CA LYS A 108 -9.15 -2.15 1.11
C LYS A 108 -10.40 -1.29 1.05
N TYR A 109 -10.56 -0.56 -0.04
CA TYR A 109 -11.71 0.31 -0.25
C TYR A 109 -12.42 -0.04 -1.54
N THR A 110 -13.75 0.00 -1.51
CA THR A 110 -14.60 -0.14 -2.68
C THR A 110 -15.33 1.17 -2.90
N GLY A 111 -15.34 1.66 -4.15
CA GLY A 111 -16.03 2.88 -4.53
C GLY A 111 -17.39 2.60 -5.12
N SER A 112 -18.24 3.61 -5.13
CA SER A 112 -19.53 3.54 -5.77
C SER A 112 -19.58 4.39 -7.03
#